data_4c7d9075ff323832c0de0600c13d34b2
#
_entry.id   4c7d9075ff323832c0de0600c13d34b2
#
_cell.length_a   1.000
_cell.length_b   1.000
_cell.length_c   1.000
_cell.angle_alpha   90.00
_cell.angle_beta   90.00
_cell.angle_gamma   90.00
#
_symmetry.space_group_name_H-M   'P 1'
#
loop_
_entity.id
_entity.type
_entity.pdbx_description
1 polymer ?
#
loop_
_entity_poly.entity_id
_entity_poly.type
_entity_poly.pdbx_seq_one_letter_code
_entity_poly.pdbx_strand_id
1 'polypeptide(L)'
;MRYTRERLLELEDRALAPYAMRASETRGREHPEPESAYRTPFQKDRDRVLHTTAFRRLEYKTQVFVNYEGDYYRTRLTHTLEVAQVARSLARALGLNEDLAEVVAMAHDLGHPPFGHAGERVLAELMEAHGGFDHNKQSLRIVTWLERRYPGFRGLNLTWEVREGIVKHETVYDLPSAEDYEPQLRPTLEAQIVNLADEIAYNAHDLDDGLRSGLLRPGQLAQVEVLRELAAELELDLERLSEFDRRVFIRELLGLMITDVVAATDAVIAAEGIGSLDDVRRFPVPLARYSERLGAQMAELRGFLYANLYRHYHIVRQVAKAKHVLERLFEAYTQMPEMLPPGVQTAAEEEGLFRAVCDYMAGMTDRYALDEYARIFDPYGR
;
A
#
# COMPACT_ATOMS: atom_id res chain seq x y z
N MET A 1 -25.15 -8.79 26.59
CA MET A 1 -24.03 -9.75 26.38
C MET A 1 -22.81 -8.93 25.98
N ARG A 2 -21.64 -9.11 26.63
CA ARG A 2 -20.39 -8.42 26.25
C ARG A 2 -19.51 -9.39 25.50
N TYR A 3 -18.90 -8.94 24.39
CA TYR A 3 -17.86 -9.69 23.72
C TYR A 3 -16.52 -9.37 24.39
N THR A 4 -15.96 -10.32 25.13
CA THR A 4 -14.61 -10.24 25.65
C THR A 4 -13.61 -10.70 24.58
N ARG A 5 -12.32 -10.42 24.78
CA ARG A 5 -11.23 -10.89 23.91
C ARG A 5 -11.28 -12.40 23.70
N GLU A 6 -11.46 -13.16 24.79
CA GLU A 6 -11.54 -14.63 24.74
C GLU A 6 -12.71 -15.08 23.86
N ARG A 7 -13.86 -14.42 24.00
CA ARG A 7 -15.03 -14.74 23.19
C ARG A 7 -14.83 -14.40 21.71
N LEU A 8 -14.11 -13.33 21.39
CA LEU A 8 -13.77 -12.97 20.01
C LEU A 8 -12.83 -14.01 19.41
N LEU A 9 -11.80 -14.45 20.14
CA LEU A 9 -10.89 -15.52 19.70
C LEU A 9 -11.62 -16.85 19.46
N GLU A 10 -12.53 -17.25 20.37
CA GLU A 10 -13.36 -18.46 20.16
C GLU A 10 -14.24 -18.38 18.90
N LEU A 11 -14.78 -17.20 18.57
CA LEU A 11 -15.58 -17.01 17.36
C LEU A 11 -14.71 -17.09 16.11
N GLU A 12 -13.54 -16.47 16.17
CA GLU A 12 -12.54 -16.51 15.11
C GLU A 12 -12.10 -17.96 14.84
N ASP A 13 -11.74 -18.74 15.88
CA ASP A 13 -11.32 -20.13 15.74
C ASP A 13 -12.37 -21.04 15.07
N ARG A 14 -13.66 -20.70 15.22
CA ARG A 14 -14.77 -21.45 14.60
C ARG A 14 -15.11 -21.01 13.18
N ALA A 15 -14.81 -19.76 12.84
CA ALA A 15 -15.22 -19.17 11.58
C ALA A 15 -14.14 -19.24 10.49
N LEU A 16 -12.86 -19.24 10.91
CA LEU A 16 -11.75 -19.19 9.99
C LEU A 16 -11.43 -20.56 9.37
N ALA A 17 -10.97 -20.52 8.13
CA ALA A 17 -10.44 -21.69 7.42
C ALA A 17 -9.20 -22.25 8.15
N PRO A 18 -8.88 -23.55 8.00
CA PRO A 18 -7.75 -24.16 8.69
C PRO A 18 -6.39 -23.59 8.31
N TYR A 19 -6.28 -22.99 7.14
CA TYR A 19 -5.06 -22.34 6.61
C TYR A 19 -4.96 -20.83 6.94
N ALA A 20 -5.97 -20.26 7.57
CA ALA A 20 -5.98 -18.85 7.96
C ALA A 20 -5.15 -18.60 9.22
N MET A 21 -4.60 -17.39 9.34
CA MET A 21 -3.88 -16.96 10.54
C MET A 21 -4.85 -16.61 11.68
N ARG A 22 -4.77 -17.32 12.79
CA ARG A 22 -5.57 -17.06 13.99
C ARG A 22 -4.88 -16.07 14.91
N ALA A 23 -5.63 -15.13 15.45
CA ALA A 23 -5.09 -14.17 16.41
C ALA A 23 -4.64 -14.84 17.73
N SER A 24 -5.20 -16.01 18.06
CA SER A 24 -4.77 -16.84 19.20
C SER A 24 -3.40 -17.49 18.99
N GLU A 25 -2.95 -17.66 17.74
CA GLU A 25 -1.70 -18.30 17.33
C GLU A 25 -0.61 -17.30 16.96
N THR A 26 -0.86 -15.98 17.18
CA THR A 26 0.14 -14.94 16.85
C THR A 26 1.46 -15.16 17.58
N ARG A 27 2.57 -14.94 16.88
CA ARG A 27 3.93 -14.93 17.46
C ARG A 27 4.13 -13.74 18.42
N GLY A 28 3.15 -12.85 18.50
CA GLY A 28 3.09 -11.77 19.47
C GLY A 28 3.89 -10.54 19.11
N ARG A 29 4.22 -9.80 20.14
CA ARG A 29 4.85 -8.47 20.08
C ARG A 29 6.29 -8.53 20.58
N GLU A 30 7.10 -7.60 20.12
CA GLU A 30 8.49 -7.49 20.55
C GLU A 30 8.58 -7.06 22.03
N HIS A 31 7.76 -6.11 22.44
CA HIS A 31 7.72 -5.62 23.81
C HIS A 31 6.47 -6.17 24.53
N PRO A 32 6.65 -6.86 25.66
CA PRO A 32 5.52 -7.35 26.46
C PRO A 32 4.64 -6.19 26.96
N GLU A 33 3.32 -6.36 26.81
CA GLU A 33 2.33 -5.38 27.27
C GLU A 33 1.01 -6.06 27.64
N PRO A 34 0.18 -5.45 28.49
CA PRO A 34 -1.13 -5.99 28.82
C PRO A 34 -2.03 -6.11 27.60
N GLU A 35 -2.72 -7.23 27.49
CA GLU A 35 -3.70 -7.47 26.44
C GLU A 35 -4.98 -6.64 26.65
N SER A 36 -5.67 -6.36 25.55
CA SER A 36 -6.96 -5.67 25.61
C SER A 36 -8.06 -6.61 26.11
N ALA A 37 -8.98 -6.10 26.92
CA ALA A 37 -10.12 -6.87 27.38
C ALA A 37 -11.19 -7.15 26.29
N TYR A 38 -11.16 -6.38 25.18
CA TYR A 38 -12.24 -6.35 24.18
C TYR A 38 -11.76 -6.39 22.73
N ARG A 39 -10.46 -6.51 22.47
CA ARG A 39 -9.87 -6.51 21.12
C ARG A 39 -8.94 -7.69 20.97
N THR A 40 -8.97 -8.31 19.78
CA THR A 40 -7.95 -9.26 19.36
C THR A 40 -6.60 -8.53 19.16
N PRO A 41 -5.46 -9.24 19.10
CA PRO A 41 -4.16 -8.66 18.78
C PRO A 41 -4.17 -7.82 17.48
N PHE A 42 -4.78 -8.34 16.40
CA PHE A 42 -4.82 -7.64 15.10
C PHE A 42 -5.72 -6.41 15.11
N GLN A 43 -6.85 -6.45 15.83
CA GLN A 43 -7.69 -5.26 16.06
C GLN A 43 -6.92 -4.15 16.81
N LYS A 44 -6.11 -4.53 17.79
CA LYS A 44 -5.25 -3.58 18.51
C LYS A 44 -4.20 -2.97 17.60
N ASP A 45 -3.65 -3.76 16.67
CA ASP A 45 -2.66 -3.28 15.70
C ASP A 45 -3.28 -2.32 14.69
N ARG A 46 -4.46 -2.64 14.17
CA ARG A 46 -5.22 -1.74 13.29
C ARG A 46 -5.44 -0.37 13.93
N ASP A 47 -5.91 -0.35 15.18
CA ASP A 47 -6.13 0.90 15.90
C ASP A 47 -4.81 1.68 16.07
N ARG A 48 -3.69 1.00 16.28
CA ARG A 48 -2.37 1.63 16.39
C ARG A 48 -1.92 2.28 15.09
N VAL A 49 -2.08 1.60 13.97
CA VAL A 49 -1.76 2.13 12.63
C VAL A 49 -2.63 3.34 12.31
N LEU A 50 -3.94 3.23 12.47
CA LEU A 50 -4.93 4.27 12.19
C LEU A 50 -4.61 5.59 12.92
N HIS A 51 -4.12 5.52 14.15
CA HIS A 51 -3.83 6.69 14.95
C HIS A 51 -2.44 7.31 14.71
N THR A 52 -1.62 6.78 13.79
CA THR A 52 -0.28 7.33 13.50
C THR A 52 -0.33 8.68 12.79
N THR A 53 0.75 9.41 12.88
CA THR A 53 0.94 10.61 12.07
C THR A 53 1.20 10.25 10.60
N ALA A 54 1.90 9.15 10.35
CA ALA A 54 2.16 8.64 9.03
C ALA A 54 0.85 8.34 8.27
N PHE A 55 -0.11 7.65 8.90
CA PHE A 55 -1.41 7.35 8.30
C PHE A 55 -2.19 8.62 7.92
N ARG A 56 -2.23 9.63 8.80
CA ARG A 56 -2.90 10.91 8.50
C ARG A 56 -2.24 11.67 7.35
N ARG A 57 -0.91 11.55 7.17
CA ARG A 57 -0.17 12.21 6.09
C ARG A 57 -0.48 11.62 4.71
N LEU A 58 -1.00 10.38 4.62
CA LEU A 58 -1.44 9.78 3.36
C LEU A 58 -2.51 10.62 2.66
N GLU A 59 -3.30 11.42 3.38
CA GLU A 59 -4.28 12.37 2.82
C GLU A 59 -3.63 13.40 1.88
N TYR A 60 -2.37 13.74 2.11
CA TYR A 60 -1.66 14.80 1.39
C TYR A 60 -0.46 14.26 0.59
N LYS A 61 -0.49 12.96 0.26
CA LYS A 61 0.48 12.31 -0.63
C LYS A 61 -0.19 11.89 -1.93
N THR A 62 0.47 12.14 -3.04
CA THR A 62 0.02 11.74 -4.40
C THR A 62 -0.11 10.23 -4.50
N GLN A 63 -1.22 9.77 -5.11
CA GLN A 63 -1.34 8.41 -5.66
C GLN A 63 -0.80 8.39 -7.10
N VAL A 64 -1.48 9.01 -8.04
CA VAL A 64 -1.06 9.17 -9.44
C VAL A 64 -1.04 10.65 -9.84
N PHE A 65 -2.10 11.39 -9.48
CA PHE A 65 -2.26 12.81 -9.79
C PHE A 65 -1.90 13.65 -8.57
N VAL A 66 -1.15 14.72 -8.78
CA VAL A 66 -0.76 15.62 -7.69
C VAL A 66 -1.99 16.35 -7.15
N ASN A 67 -2.21 16.30 -5.85
CA ASN A 67 -3.45 16.69 -5.15
C ASN A 67 -3.90 18.15 -5.35
N TYR A 68 -3.04 19.05 -5.82
CA TYR A 68 -3.41 20.46 -6.06
C TYR A 68 -4.05 20.72 -7.42
N GLU A 69 -4.22 19.69 -8.28
CA GLU A 69 -4.86 19.84 -9.60
C GLU A 69 -6.39 19.59 -9.57
N GLY A 70 -6.97 19.21 -8.41
CA GLY A 70 -8.40 19.03 -8.23
C GLY A 70 -8.77 18.26 -6.96
N ASP A 71 -9.87 18.65 -6.32
CA ASP A 71 -10.32 18.13 -5.03
C ASP A 71 -10.91 16.70 -5.10
N TYR A 72 -10.98 16.10 -6.27
CA TYR A 72 -11.66 14.84 -6.51
C TYR A 72 -10.74 13.68 -6.92
N TYR A 73 -9.45 13.93 -7.09
CA TYR A 73 -8.48 12.87 -7.35
C TYR A 73 -8.17 12.10 -6.07
N ARG A 74 -7.89 10.81 -6.23
CA ARG A 74 -7.55 9.95 -5.10
C ARG A 74 -6.23 10.34 -4.47
N THR A 75 -6.24 10.41 -3.14
CA THR A 75 -5.05 10.51 -2.30
C THR A 75 -4.60 9.10 -1.90
N ARG A 76 -3.38 8.96 -1.38
CA ARG A 76 -2.95 7.67 -0.82
C ARG A 76 -3.85 7.20 0.32
N LEU A 77 -4.43 8.09 1.11
CA LEU A 77 -5.36 7.70 2.17
C LEU A 77 -6.62 7.05 1.60
N THR A 78 -7.24 7.65 0.59
CA THR A 78 -8.45 7.08 -0.02
C THR A 78 -8.14 5.76 -0.72
N HIS A 79 -7.01 5.66 -1.42
CA HIS A 79 -6.52 4.40 -2.00
C HIS A 79 -6.33 3.33 -0.91
N THR A 80 -5.59 3.62 0.17
CA THR A 80 -5.36 2.68 1.28
C THR A 80 -6.67 2.17 1.89
N LEU A 81 -7.69 3.03 2.03
CA LEU A 81 -9.01 2.62 2.54
C LEU A 81 -9.74 1.70 1.55
N GLU A 82 -9.63 1.96 0.25
CA GLU A 82 -10.23 1.12 -0.80
C GLU A 82 -9.49 -0.23 -0.88
N VAL A 83 -8.15 -0.26 -0.78
CA VAL A 83 -7.38 -1.51 -0.66
C VAL A 83 -7.82 -2.32 0.56
N ALA A 84 -7.96 -1.68 1.72
CA ALA A 84 -8.43 -2.35 2.93
C ALA A 84 -9.85 -2.93 2.78
N GLN A 85 -10.74 -2.22 2.08
CA GLN A 85 -12.08 -2.72 1.77
C GLN A 85 -12.03 -3.96 0.86
N VAL A 86 -11.22 -3.94 -0.21
CA VAL A 86 -11.05 -5.07 -1.13
C VAL A 86 -10.42 -6.26 -0.39
N ALA A 87 -9.33 -6.04 0.38
CA ALA A 87 -8.66 -7.06 1.16
C ALA A 87 -9.61 -7.76 2.15
N ARG A 88 -10.46 -7.00 2.85
CA ARG A 88 -11.49 -7.58 3.73
C ARG A 88 -12.52 -8.40 2.97
N SER A 89 -12.92 -7.97 1.78
CA SER A 89 -13.87 -8.72 0.95
C SER A 89 -13.27 -10.07 0.50
N LEU A 90 -12.01 -10.06 0.06
CA LEU A 90 -11.27 -11.27 -0.27
C LEU A 90 -11.07 -12.17 0.96
N ALA A 91 -10.66 -11.60 2.10
CA ALA A 91 -10.45 -12.35 3.33
C ALA A 91 -11.74 -13.06 3.78
N ARG A 92 -12.86 -12.34 3.79
CA ARG A 92 -14.16 -12.91 4.17
C ARG A 92 -14.59 -14.04 3.26
N ALA A 93 -14.43 -13.87 1.94
CA ALA A 93 -14.81 -14.88 0.95
C ALA A 93 -13.97 -16.16 1.06
N LEU A 94 -12.69 -16.05 1.42
CA LEU A 94 -11.75 -17.15 1.56
C LEU A 94 -11.66 -17.71 2.99
N GLY A 95 -12.48 -17.22 3.94
CA GLY A 95 -12.45 -17.65 5.35
C GLY A 95 -11.18 -17.26 6.10
N LEU A 96 -10.52 -16.16 5.70
CA LEU A 96 -9.29 -15.64 6.29
C LEU A 96 -9.57 -14.60 7.39
N ASN A 97 -8.54 -14.21 8.13
CA ASN A 97 -8.63 -13.20 9.18
C ASN A 97 -8.76 -11.79 8.59
N GLU A 98 -9.99 -11.24 8.62
CA GLU A 98 -10.27 -9.90 8.11
C GLU A 98 -9.47 -8.80 8.83
N ASP A 99 -9.27 -8.91 10.15
CA ASP A 99 -8.56 -7.88 10.93
C ASP A 99 -7.07 -7.86 10.57
N LEU A 100 -6.45 -9.02 10.31
CA LEU A 100 -5.07 -9.09 9.84
C LEU A 100 -4.92 -8.53 8.42
N ALA A 101 -5.79 -8.91 7.49
CA ALA A 101 -5.78 -8.38 6.14
C ALA A 101 -5.98 -6.85 6.13
N GLU A 102 -6.92 -6.34 6.94
CA GLU A 102 -7.19 -4.90 7.06
C GLU A 102 -5.98 -4.13 7.58
N VAL A 103 -5.34 -4.60 8.65
CA VAL A 103 -4.20 -3.85 9.23
C VAL A 103 -2.98 -3.87 8.32
N VAL A 104 -2.70 -4.97 7.62
CA VAL A 104 -1.62 -5.03 6.63
C VAL A 104 -1.91 -4.06 5.49
N ALA A 105 -3.14 -4.07 4.96
CA ALA A 105 -3.58 -3.12 3.93
C ALA A 105 -3.49 -1.66 4.38
N MET A 106 -3.83 -1.34 5.64
CA MET A 106 -3.71 0.02 6.17
C MET A 106 -2.27 0.48 6.37
N ALA A 107 -1.34 -0.46 6.50
CA ALA A 107 0.06 -0.15 6.82
C ALA A 107 1.00 -0.21 5.61
N HIS A 108 0.61 -0.84 4.49
CA HIS A 108 1.49 -1.08 3.35
C HIS A 108 2.11 0.21 2.78
N ASP A 109 1.32 1.26 2.67
CA ASP A 109 1.66 2.52 2.00
C ASP A 109 2.29 3.60 2.93
N LEU A 110 2.45 3.33 4.23
CA LEU A 110 2.92 4.33 5.21
C LEU A 110 4.28 4.92 4.85
N GLY A 111 5.15 4.12 4.26
CA GLY A 111 6.54 4.46 3.93
C GLY A 111 6.72 5.22 2.63
N HIS A 112 5.70 5.38 1.82
CA HIS A 112 5.84 6.14 0.57
C HIS A 112 6.26 7.59 0.84
N PRO A 113 7.25 8.09 0.09
CA PRO A 113 7.67 9.48 0.19
C PRO A 113 6.70 10.43 -0.54
N PRO A 114 6.89 11.76 -0.45
CA PRO A 114 6.15 12.69 -1.28
C PRO A 114 6.34 12.37 -2.77
N PHE A 115 5.29 12.65 -3.56
CA PHE A 115 5.22 12.38 -5.00
C PHE A 115 5.23 10.90 -5.39
N GLY A 116 4.87 10.00 -4.48
CA GLY A 116 4.67 8.58 -4.72
C GLY A 116 5.89 7.86 -5.30
N HIS A 117 5.70 6.99 -6.28
CA HIS A 117 6.80 6.23 -6.92
C HIS A 117 7.87 7.12 -7.60
N ALA A 118 7.51 8.35 -8.01
CA ALA A 118 8.51 9.28 -8.52
C ALA A 118 9.50 9.69 -7.43
N GLY A 119 8.97 10.04 -6.25
CA GLY A 119 9.79 10.37 -5.09
C GLY A 119 10.58 9.19 -4.56
N GLU A 120 10.00 8.00 -4.58
CA GLU A 120 10.68 6.77 -4.18
C GLU A 120 11.91 6.48 -5.02
N ARG A 121 11.79 6.53 -6.36
CA ARG A 121 12.96 6.37 -7.25
C ARG A 121 14.06 7.38 -6.97
N VAL A 122 13.70 8.63 -6.71
CA VAL A 122 14.68 9.68 -6.37
C VAL A 122 15.38 9.38 -5.05
N LEU A 123 14.63 9.02 -3.99
CA LEU A 123 15.26 8.67 -2.72
C LEU A 123 16.07 7.38 -2.82
N ALA A 124 15.67 6.40 -3.63
CA ALA A 124 16.45 5.21 -3.88
C ALA A 124 17.80 5.54 -4.56
N GLU A 125 17.80 6.40 -5.59
CA GLU A 125 19.00 6.90 -6.27
C GLU A 125 19.92 7.65 -5.26
N LEU A 126 19.37 8.58 -4.47
CA LEU A 126 20.13 9.39 -3.51
C LEU A 126 20.72 8.57 -2.36
N MET A 127 20.05 7.50 -1.99
CA MET A 127 20.44 6.62 -0.89
C MET A 127 21.25 5.39 -1.32
N GLU A 128 21.55 5.21 -2.59
CA GLU A 128 22.24 4.01 -3.12
C GLU A 128 23.50 3.67 -2.32
N ALA A 129 24.35 4.66 -2.03
CA ALA A 129 25.57 4.50 -1.23
C ALA A 129 25.33 4.55 0.28
N HIS A 130 24.09 4.74 0.76
CA HIS A 130 23.74 5.02 2.14
C HIS A 130 22.67 4.06 2.70
N GLY A 131 22.64 2.82 2.22
CA GLY A 131 21.74 1.75 2.68
C GLY A 131 20.42 1.66 1.90
N GLY A 132 20.30 2.40 0.80
CA GLY A 132 19.14 2.35 -0.10
C GLY A 132 17.85 2.95 0.49
N PHE A 133 16.83 2.99 -0.33
CA PHE A 133 15.46 3.35 0.05
C PHE A 133 14.46 2.43 -0.67
N ASP A 134 13.47 1.98 0.07
CA ASP A 134 12.36 1.15 -0.38
C ASP A 134 11.17 1.45 0.53
N HIS A 135 9.98 1.67 -0.03
CA HIS A 135 8.82 2.10 0.77
C HIS A 135 8.32 1.02 1.73
N ASN A 136 8.47 -0.29 1.43
CA ASN A 136 8.09 -1.37 2.34
C ASN A 136 9.00 -1.39 3.58
N LYS A 137 10.32 -1.26 3.36
CA LYS A 137 11.28 -1.11 4.46
C LYS A 137 11.03 0.15 5.26
N GLN A 138 10.65 1.24 4.59
CA GLN A 138 10.30 2.48 5.26
C GLN A 138 8.99 2.37 6.03
N SER A 139 7.97 1.65 5.52
CA SER A 139 6.73 1.32 6.25
C SER A 139 7.05 0.52 7.51
N LEU A 140 7.87 -0.53 7.39
CA LEU A 140 8.34 -1.29 8.55
C LEU A 140 9.09 -0.39 9.53
N ARG A 141 10.01 0.47 9.06
CA ARG A 141 10.79 1.38 9.89
C ARG A 141 9.90 2.40 10.63
N ILE A 142 8.83 2.89 10.00
CA ILE A 142 7.84 3.76 10.64
C ILE A 142 7.19 3.04 11.82
N VAL A 143 6.71 1.82 11.61
CA VAL A 143 5.95 1.08 12.64
C VAL A 143 6.81 0.44 13.73
N THR A 144 8.13 0.25 13.47
CA THR A 144 9.06 -0.34 14.44
C THR A 144 9.95 0.69 15.14
N TRP A 145 10.19 1.87 14.52
CA TRP A 145 11.23 2.77 15.00
C TRP A 145 10.84 4.25 15.03
N LEU A 146 10.28 4.79 13.96
CA LEU A 146 10.12 6.24 13.81
C LEU A 146 8.92 6.80 14.59
N GLU A 147 7.81 6.05 14.71
CA GLU A 147 6.67 6.48 15.52
C GLU A 147 7.04 6.43 17.01
N ARG A 148 6.80 7.55 17.71
CA ARG A 148 7.10 7.72 19.15
C ARG A 148 5.82 8.01 19.92
N ARG A 149 5.06 6.98 20.25
CA ARG A 149 3.75 7.08 20.92
C ARG A 149 3.73 6.49 22.33
N TYR A 150 4.68 5.62 22.62
CA TYR A 150 4.74 4.87 23.86
C TYR A 150 6.04 5.21 24.60
N PRO A 151 5.98 5.51 25.94
CA PRO A 151 7.17 5.94 26.66
C PRO A 151 8.22 4.84 26.84
N GLY A 152 7.84 3.56 26.72
CA GLY A 152 8.70 2.42 27.04
C GLY A 152 9.44 1.84 25.83
N PHE A 153 9.07 2.20 24.60
CA PHE A 153 9.68 1.66 23.38
C PHE A 153 9.45 2.57 22.18
N ARG A 154 10.27 2.38 21.14
CA ARG A 154 10.06 3.01 19.82
C ARG A 154 9.06 2.19 19.00
N GLY A 155 8.46 2.84 17.99
CA GLY A 155 7.50 2.20 17.10
C GLY A 155 6.13 1.98 17.74
N LEU A 156 5.36 1.10 17.10
CA LEU A 156 3.97 0.78 17.46
C LEU A 156 3.84 -0.55 18.20
N ASN A 157 4.90 -1.34 18.29
CA ASN A 157 4.87 -2.68 18.88
C ASN A 157 3.77 -3.56 18.27
N LEU A 158 3.72 -3.62 16.92
CA LEU A 158 2.78 -4.46 16.19
C LEU A 158 3.15 -5.93 16.32
N THR A 159 2.20 -6.83 16.11
CA THR A 159 2.43 -8.28 16.04
C THR A 159 3.39 -8.64 14.92
N TRP A 160 4.01 -9.80 15.03
CA TRP A 160 5.01 -10.28 14.08
C TRP A 160 4.41 -10.43 12.67
N GLU A 161 3.20 -10.96 12.56
CA GLU A 161 2.50 -11.22 11.30
C GLU A 161 2.19 -9.94 10.53
N VAL A 162 1.81 -8.87 11.24
CA VAL A 162 1.58 -7.57 10.63
C VAL A 162 2.88 -6.98 10.10
N ARG A 163 3.97 -7.06 10.86
CA ARG A 163 5.30 -6.60 10.42
C ARG A 163 5.82 -7.40 9.24
N GLU A 164 5.64 -8.74 9.26
CA GLU A 164 5.97 -9.60 8.12
C GLU A 164 5.16 -9.21 6.87
N GLY A 165 3.84 -9.01 7.02
CA GLY A 165 2.96 -8.62 5.92
C GLY A 165 3.37 -7.29 5.29
N ILE A 166 3.81 -6.32 6.10
CA ILE A 166 4.31 -5.02 5.61
C ILE A 166 5.60 -5.19 4.79
N VAL A 167 6.60 -5.87 5.34
CA VAL A 167 7.92 -5.95 4.69
C VAL A 167 7.95 -6.91 3.52
N LYS A 168 7.05 -7.89 3.49
CA LYS A 168 6.87 -8.84 2.37
C LYS A 168 5.77 -8.42 1.40
N HIS A 169 5.29 -7.19 1.48
CA HIS A 169 4.36 -6.69 0.47
C HIS A 169 5.03 -6.70 -0.90
N GLU A 170 4.41 -7.40 -1.83
CA GLU A 170 4.92 -7.65 -3.18
C GLU A 170 3.96 -7.07 -4.20
N THR A 171 4.44 -6.26 -5.12
CA THR A 171 3.69 -5.85 -6.29
C THR A 171 4.47 -6.16 -7.56
N VAL A 172 3.89 -5.90 -8.73
CA VAL A 172 4.61 -6.04 -10.02
C VAL A 172 5.82 -5.10 -10.09
N TYR A 173 5.82 -4.04 -9.27
CA TYR A 173 6.85 -3.00 -9.27
C TYR A 173 7.88 -3.16 -8.15
N ASP A 174 7.56 -3.92 -7.08
CA ASP A 174 8.34 -3.98 -5.85
C ASP A 174 8.62 -5.42 -5.45
N LEU A 175 9.89 -5.76 -5.27
CA LEU A 175 10.34 -7.06 -4.77
C LEU A 175 10.88 -6.88 -3.34
N PRO A 176 10.28 -7.51 -2.33
CA PRO A 176 10.64 -7.30 -0.95
C PRO A 176 12.00 -7.91 -0.59
N SER A 177 12.73 -7.24 0.30
CA SER A 177 13.90 -7.76 0.98
C SER A 177 13.59 -7.87 2.47
N ALA A 178 13.26 -9.07 2.93
CA ALA A 178 12.75 -9.35 4.26
C ALA A 178 13.68 -10.30 5.04
N GLU A 179 14.96 -9.95 5.15
CA GLU A 179 16.00 -10.83 5.77
C GLU A 179 15.65 -11.27 7.18
N ASP A 180 15.06 -10.38 7.99
CA ASP A 180 14.69 -10.63 9.39
C ASP A 180 13.34 -11.37 9.56
N TYR A 181 12.61 -11.64 8.47
CA TYR A 181 11.24 -12.19 8.48
C TYR A 181 11.13 -13.50 7.70
N GLU A 182 12.04 -14.45 7.96
CA GLU A 182 12.01 -15.79 7.35
C GLU A 182 11.89 -15.71 5.80
N PRO A 183 12.92 -15.21 5.10
CA PRO A 183 12.85 -14.91 3.66
C PRO A 183 12.56 -16.13 2.78
N GLN A 184 12.79 -17.35 3.33
CA GLN A 184 12.51 -18.62 2.65
C GLN A 184 11.03 -19.03 2.70
N LEU A 185 10.23 -18.40 3.57
CA LEU A 185 8.79 -18.68 3.73
C LEU A 185 7.94 -17.56 3.12
N ARG A 186 6.78 -17.93 2.58
CA ARG A 186 5.78 -16.95 2.15
C ARG A 186 5.10 -16.30 3.36
N PRO A 187 4.60 -15.08 3.24
CA PRO A 187 3.74 -14.51 4.27
C PRO A 187 2.42 -15.27 4.37
N THR A 188 1.64 -14.97 5.39
CA THR A 188 0.28 -15.51 5.54
C THR A 188 -0.58 -15.22 4.30
N LEU A 189 -1.64 -16.00 4.10
CA LEU A 189 -2.53 -15.79 2.95
C LEU A 189 -3.26 -14.44 3.03
N GLU A 190 -3.51 -13.95 4.25
CA GLU A 190 -4.02 -12.60 4.50
C GLU A 190 -3.11 -11.51 3.92
N ALA A 191 -1.80 -11.63 4.09
CA ALA A 191 -0.85 -10.70 3.50
C ALA A 191 -0.73 -10.87 1.98
N GLN A 192 -0.81 -12.11 1.47
CA GLN A 192 -0.78 -12.36 0.03
C GLN A 192 -1.99 -11.74 -0.70
N ILE A 193 -3.20 -11.82 -0.12
CA ILE A 193 -4.39 -11.19 -0.73
C ILE A 193 -4.32 -9.65 -0.69
N VAL A 194 -3.57 -9.06 0.24
CA VAL A 194 -3.37 -7.60 0.26
C VAL A 194 -2.60 -7.14 -0.97
N ASN A 195 -1.62 -7.91 -1.46
CA ASN A 195 -0.91 -7.59 -2.69
C ASN A 195 -1.86 -7.49 -3.89
N LEU A 196 -2.80 -8.45 -3.99
CA LEU A 196 -3.82 -8.42 -5.05
C LEU A 196 -4.88 -7.34 -4.82
N ALA A 197 -5.23 -7.07 -3.56
CA ALA A 197 -6.17 -6.00 -3.24
C ALA A 197 -5.63 -4.63 -3.66
N ASP A 198 -4.33 -4.40 -3.47
CA ASP A 198 -3.64 -3.20 -3.95
C ASP A 198 -3.65 -3.16 -5.48
N GLU A 199 -3.29 -4.27 -6.16
CA GLU A 199 -3.34 -4.36 -7.61
C GLU A 199 -4.74 -4.12 -8.20
N ILE A 200 -5.78 -4.71 -7.61
CA ILE A 200 -7.18 -4.50 -8.00
C ILE A 200 -7.56 -3.03 -7.85
N ALA A 201 -7.20 -2.46 -6.70
CA ALA A 201 -7.52 -1.07 -6.39
C ALA A 201 -6.84 -0.13 -7.39
N TYR A 202 -5.52 -0.19 -7.59
CA TYR A 202 -4.85 0.76 -8.48
C TYR A 202 -5.28 0.58 -9.95
N ASN A 203 -5.49 -0.64 -10.44
CA ASN A 203 -5.96 -0.85 -11.83
C ASN A 203 -7.31 -0.19 -12.09
N ALA A 204 -8.26 -0.33 -11.16
CA ALA A 204 -9.58 0.29 -11.29
C ALA A 204 -9.53 1.82 -11.08
N HIS A 205 -8.75 2.26 -10.09
CA HIS A 205 -8.70 3.67 -9.70
C HIS A 205 -7.95 4.54 -10.71
N ASP A 206 -6.82 4.04 -11.22
CA ASP A 206 -6.02 4.76 -12.20
C ASP A 206 -6.77 4.86 -13.54
N LEU A 207 -7.53 3.82 -13.89
CA LEU A 207 -8.43 3.87 -15.03
C LEU A 207 -9.53 4.93 -14.83
N ASP A 208 -10.18 4.96 -13.65
CA ASP A 208 -11.22 5.92 -13.31
C ASP A 208 -10.69 7.36 -13.32
N ASP A 209 -9.58 7.60 -12.64
CA ASP A 209 -8.95 8.92 -12.55
C ASP A 209 -8.39 9.37 -13.92
N GLY A 210 -7.83 8.44 -14.70
CA GLY A 210 -7.38 8.70 -16.07
C GLY A 210 -8.50 9.12 -17.01
N LEU A 211 -9.66 8.48 -16.94
CA LEU A 211 -10.87 8.85 -17.69
C LEU A 211 -11.43 10.18 -17.20
N ARG A 212 -11.50 10.37 -15.90
CA ARG A 212 -12.05 11.58 -15.28
C ARG A 212 -11.21 12.83 -15.55
N SER A 213 -9.89 12.67 -15.59
CA SER A 213 -8.97 13.76 -15.94
C SER A 213 -8.96 14.10 -17.43
N GLY A 214 -9.54 13.24 -18.28
CA GLY A 214 -9.48 13.35 -19.73
C GLY A 214 -8.11 12.99 -20.33
N LEU A 215 -7.17 12.46 -19.53
CA LEU A 215 -5.90 11.92 -20.03
C LEU A 215 -6.11 10.63 -20.80
N LEU A 216 -7.09 9.82 -20.37
CA LEU A 216 -7.59 8.68 -21.13
C LEU A 216 -8.91 9.05 -21.80
N ARG A 217 -9.07 8.68 -23.06
CA ARG A 217 -10.32 8.82 -23.79
C ARG A 217 -11.09 7.51 -23.77
N PRO A 218 -12.41 7.51 -23.55
CA PRO A 218 -13.21 6.29 -23.44
C PRO A 218 -13.02 5.31 -24.61
N GLY A 219 -12.99 5.80 -25.84
CA GLY A 219 -12.77 4.96 -27.04
C GLY A 219 -11.43 4.18 -27.05
N GLN A 220 -10.41 4.64 -26.28
CA GLN A 220 -9.15 3.91 -26.18
C GLN A 220 -9.30 2.59 -25.39
N LEU A 221 -10.33 2.48 -24.53
CA LEU A 221 -10.59 1.28 -23.72
C LEU A 221 -10.87 0.05 -24.58
N ALA A 222 -11.37 0.23 -25.80
CA ALA A 222 -11.60 -0.86 -26.74
C ALA A 222 -10.31 -1.61 -27.16
N GLN A 223 -9.13 -1.05 -26.91
CA GLN A 223 -7.85 -1.68 -27.17
C GLN A 223 -7.49 -2.77 -26.16
N VAL A 224 -8.12 -2.76 -24.96
CA VAL A 224 -7.86 -3.71 -23.87
C VAL A 224 -8.96 -4.77 -23.85
N GLU A 225 -8.58 -6.04 -23.93
CA GLU A 225 -9.53 -7.14 -24.09
C GLU A 225 -10.58 -7.18 -22.99
N VAL A 226 -10.17 -7.17 -21.69
CA VAL A 226 -11.10 -7.24 -20.57
C VAL A 226 -12.07 -6.07 -20.53
N LEU A 227 -11.62 -4.87 -20.90
CA LEU A 227 -12.45 -3.66 -20.89
C LEU A 227 -13.49 -3.71 -22.03
N ARG A 228 -13.11 -4.24 -23.19
CA ARG A 228 -14.01 -4.45 -24.34
C ARG A 228 -15.06 -5.51 -24.04
N GLU A 229 -14.66 -6.64 -23.43
CA GLU A 229 -15.59 -7.72 -23.03
C GLU A 229 -16.57 -7.21 -21.99
N LEU A 230 -16.11 -6.54 -20.95
CA LEU A 230 -16.96 -5.97 -19.91
C LEU A 230 -17.94 -4.92 -20.47
N ALA A 231 -17.49 -4.05 -21.37
CA ALA A 231 -18.38 -3.09 -22.02
C ALA A 231 -19.48 -3.77 -22.84
N ALA A 232 -19.14 -4.85 -23.55
CA ALA A 232 -20.11 -5.62 -24.31
C ALA A 232 -21.13 -6.33 -23.42
N GLU A 233 -20.69 -6.89 -22.27
CA GLU A 233 -21.57 -7.52 -21.27
C GLU A 233 -22.55 -6.51 -20.64
N LEU A 234 -22.09 -5.29 -20.39
CA LEU A 234 -22.88 -4.19 -19.81
C LEU A 234 -23.68 -3.41 -20.87
N GLU A 235 -23.60 -3.79 -22.14
CA GLU A 235 -24.24 -3.08 -23.26
C GLU A 235 -23.85 -1.59 -23.33
N LEU A 236 -22.60 -1.24 -22.97
CA LEU A 236 -22.09 0.14 -22.94
C LEU A 236 -21.36 0.48 -24.24
N ASP A 237 -21.62 1.71 -24.74
CA ASP A 237 -20.89 2.30 -25.87
C ASP A 237 -19.65 3.06 -25.35
N LEU A 238 -18.46 2.45 -25.51
CA LEU A 238 -17.18 3.07 -25.08
C LEU A 238 -16.90 4.41 -25.76
N GLU A 239 -17.45 4.69 -26.95
CA GLU A 239 -17.27 6.01 -27.60
C GLU A 239 -18.14 7.10 -26.97
N ARG A 240 -19.20 6.71 -26.24
CA ARG A 240 -20.19 7.61 -25.65
C ARG A 240 -20.41 7.36 -24.15
N LEU A 241 -19.36 6.96 -23.45
CA LEU A 241 -19.43 6.61 -22.05
C LEU A 241 -19.79 7.86 -21.19
N SER A 242 -21.02 7.86 -20.64
CA SER A 242 -21.46 8.90 -19.71
C SER A 242 -20.73 8.78 -18.35
N GLU A 243 -20.84 9.81 -17.51
CA GLU A 243 -20.28 9.74 -16.15
C GLU A 243 -20.94 8.62 -15.31
N PHE A 244 -22.23 8.37 -15.51
CA PHE A 244 -22.94 7.29 -14.83
C PHE A 244 -22.44 5.93 -15.33
N ASP A 245 -22.33 5.73 -16.65
CA ASP A 245 -21.84 4.49 -17.25
C ASP A 245 -20.41 4.19 -16.79
N ARG A 246 -19.54 5.21 -16.73
CA ARG A 246 -18.18 5.07 -16.20
C ARG A 246 -18.18 4.52 -14.77
N ARG A 247 -19.05 5.03 -13.89
CA ARG A 247 -19.15 4.55 -12.50
C ARG A 247 -19.63 3.10 -12.43
N VAL A 248 -20.59 2.73 -13.25
CA VAL A 248 -21.07 1.34 -13.37
C VAL A 248 -19.92 0.45 -13.86
N PHE A 249 -19.25 0.86 -14.93
CA PHE A 249 -18.14 0.13 -15.54
C PHE A 249 -17.00 -0.16 -14.56
N ILE A 250 -16.54 0.85 -13.83
CA ILE A 250 -15.46 0.70 -12.84
C ILE A 250 -15.90 -0.22 -11.68
N ARG A 251 -17.14 -0.10 -11.21
CA ARG A 251 -17.67 -0.98 -10.16
C ARG A 251 -17.72 -2.44 -10.61
N GLU A 252 -18.18 -2.70 -11.83
CA GLU A 252 -18.26 -4.07 -12.36
C GLU A 252 -16.86 -4.65 -12.66
N LEU A 253 -15.90 -3.81 -13.10
CA LEU A 253 -14.50 -4.22 -13.24
C LEU A 253 -13.90 -4.66 -11.88
N LEU A 254 -14.14 -3.91 -10.81
CA LEU A 254 -13.74 -4.29 -9.45
C LEU A 254 -14.38 -5.62 -9.04
N GLY A 255 -15.68 -5.79 -9.27
CA GLY A 255 -16.42 -7.02 -8.98
C GLY A 255 -15.87 -8.24 -9.72
N LEU A 256 -15.55 -8.07 -11.02
CA LEU A 256 -14.94 -9.10 -11.86
C LEU A 256 -13.59 -9.56 -11.27
N MET A 257 -12.70 -8.62 -10.98
CA MET A 257 -11.38 -8.93 -10.44
C MET A 257 -11.44 -9.63 -9.07
N ILE A 258 -12.27 -9.15 -8.15
CA ILE A 258 -12.46 -9.76 -6.82
C ILE A 258 -13.00 -11.19 -6.96
N THR A 259 -14.02 -11.38 -7.79
CA THR A 259 -14.65 -12.70 -7.98
C THR A 259 -13.67 -13.72 -8.56
N ASP A 260 -12.88 -13.31 -9.55
CA ASP A 260 -11.88 -14.17 -10.18
C ASP A 260 -10.77 -14.56 -9.18
N VAL A 261 -10.24 -13.61 -8.42
CA VAL A 261 -9.21 -13.89 -7.39
C VAL A 261 -9.72 -14.88 -6.35
N VAL A 262 -10.95 -14.72 -5.88
CA VAL A 262 -11.54 -15.67 -4.92
C VAL A 262 -11.64 -17.06 -5.53
N ALA A 263 -12.20 -17.18 -6.75
CA ALA A 263 -12.40 -18.47 -7.41
C ALA A 263 -11.05 -19.15 -7.75
N ALA A 264 -10.08 -18.40 -8.27
CA ALA A 264 -8.78 -18.93 -8.65
C ALA A 264 -7.95 -19.36 -7.42
N THR A 265 -7.99 -18.58 -6.34
CA THR A 265 -7.28 -18.90 -5.10
C THR A 265 -7.89 -20.11 -4.43
N ASP A 266 -9.22 -20.19 -4.30
CA ASP A 266 -9.93 -21.35 -3.74
C ASP A 266 -9.65 -22.64 -4.53
N ALA A 267 -9.66 -22.55 -5.86
CA ALA A 267 -9.35 -23.70 -6.73
C ALA A 267 -7.92 -24.23 -6.49
N VAL A 268 -6.93 -23.36 -6.31
CA VAL A 268 -5.55 -23.78 -6.03
C VAL A 268 -5.43 -24.37 -4.63
N ILE A 269 -6.04 -23.78 -3.62
CA ILE A 269 -6.07 -24.31 -2.26
C ILE A 269 -6.62 -25.74 -2.27
N ALA A 270 -7.72 -25.95 -2.97
CA ALA A 270 -8.34 -27.29 -3.08
C ALA A 270 -7.47 -28.29 -3.88
N ALA A 271 -6.90 -27.86 -5.02
CA ALA A 271 -6.09 -28.70 -5.87
C ALA A 271 -4.78 -29.17 -5.22
N GLU A 272 -4.14 -28.28 -4.46
CA GLU A 272 -2.87 -28.55 -3.76
C GLU A 272 -3.07 -29.11 -2.33
N GLY A 273 -4.31 -29.23 -1.88
CA GLY A 273 -4.64 -29.80 -0.57
C GLY A 273 -4.11 -28.95 0.60
N ILE A 274 -4.11 -27.62 0.46
CA ILE A 274 -3.65 -26.69 1.49
C ILE A 274 -4.61 -26.77 2.69
N GLY A 275 -4.12 -27.31 3.81
CA GLY A 275 -4.93 -27.57 5.00
C GLY A 275 -4.43 -26.87 6.27
N SER A 276 -3.34 -26.13 6.21
CA SER A 276 -2.75 -25.44 7.37
C SER A 276 -2.03 -24.15 6.98
N LEU A 277 -1.77 -23.30 7.98
CA LEU A 277 -0.92 -22.12 7.82
C LEU A 277 0.50 -22.49 7.37
N ASP A 278 1.05 -23.59 7.83
CA ASP A 278 2.40 -24.05 7.44
C ASP A 278 2.44 -24.44 5.94
N ASP A 279 1.38 -25.07 5.40
CA ASP A 279 1.26 -25.35 3.98
C ASP A 279 1.27 -24.06 3.16
N VAL A 280 0.52 -23.05 3.57
CA VAL A 280 0.51 -21.72 2.92
C VAL A 280 1.91 -21.12 2.88
N ARG A 281 2.59 -21.13 4.01
CA ARG A 281 3.89 -20.48 4.15
C ARG A 281 5.02 -21.18 3.39
N ARG A 282 4.93 -22.50 3.23
CA ARG A 282 5.91 -23.32 2.52
C ARG A 282 5.62 -23.47 1.03
N PHE A 283 4.45 -23.02 0.57
CA PHE A 283 4.13 -23.16 -0.84
C PHE A 283 5.10 -22.32 -1.70
N PRO A 284 5.65 -22.88 -2.81
CA PRO A 284 6.78 -22.25 -3.51
C PRO A 284 6.46 -20.92 -4.18
N VAL A 285 5.18 -20.71 -4.52
CA VAL A 285 4.69 -19.48 -5.18
C VAL A 285 3.51 -18.91 -4.40
N PRO A 286 3.12 -17.63 -4.59
CA PRO A 286 1.91 -17.10 -3.95
C PRO A 286 0.68 -17.93 -4.30
N LEU A 287 -0.14 -18.26 -3.29
CA LEU A 287 -1.42 -18.94 -3.47
C LEU A 287 -2.50 -17.98 -3.97
N ALA A 288 -2.52 -16.76 -3.43
CA ALA A 288 -3.41 -15.71 -3.90
C ALA A 288 -3.05 -15.31 -5.33
N ARG A 289 -4.02 -15.41 -6.26
CA ARG A 289 -3.78 -15.16 -7.70
C ARG A 289 -5.06 -14.91 -8.48
N TYR A 290 -4.89 -14.31 -9.63
CA TYR A 290 -5.91 -14.36 -10.70
C TYR A 290 -5.93 -15.74 -11.39
N SER A 291 -7.02 -16.04 -12.08
CA SER A 291 -7.01 -17.07 -13.09
C SER A 291 -5.99 -16.73 -14.19
N GLU A 292 -5.50 -17.74 -14.90
CA GLU A 292 -4.54 -17.54 -15.99
C GLU A 292 -5.06 -16.53 -17.04
N ARG A 293 -6.35 -16.64 -17.40
CA ARG A 293 -6.98 -15.73 -18.35
C ARG A 293 -7.00 -14.29 -17.84
N LEU A 294 -7.57 -14.08 -16.66
CA LEU A 294 -7.69 -12.70 -16.13
C LEU A 294 -6.31 -12.12 -15.80
N GLY A 295 -5.37 -12.92 -15.34
CA GLY A 295 -3.99 -12.47 -15.10
C GLY A 295 -3.32 -11.92 -16.37
N ALA A 296 -3.52 -12.59 -17.54
CA ALA A 296 -3.04 -12.10 -18.82
C ALA A 296 -3.73 -10.79 -19.23
N GLN A 297 -5.05 -10.69 -19.04
CA GLN A 297 -5.84 -9.48 -19.31
C GLN A 297 -5.45 -8.32 -18.38
N MET A 298 -5.13 -8.59 -17.11
CA MET A 298 -4.63 -7.55 -16.19
C MET A 298 -3.22 -7.07 -16.58
N ALA A 299 -2.37 -7.95 -17.08
CA ALA A 299 -1.08 -7.54 -17.64
C ALA A 299 -1.24 -6.62 -18.86
N GLU A 300 -2.22 -6.90 -19.74
CA GLU A 300 -2.58 -6.01 -20.87
C GLU A 300 -3.07 -4.64 -20.38
N LEU A 301 -3.99 -4.62 -19.39
CA LEU A 301 -4.50 -3.38 -18.79
C LEU A 301 -3.37 -2.53 -18.17
N ARG A 302 -2.46 -3.15 -17.42
CA ARG A 302 -1.30 -2.45 -16.87
C ARG A 302 -0.41 -1.86 -17.97
N GLY A 303 -0.15 -2.63 -19.02
CA GLY A 303 0.60 -2.13 -20.19
C GLY A 303 -0.07 -0.95 -20.87
N PHE A 304 -1.40 -0.97 -20.99
CA PHE A 304 -2.19 0.13 -21.52
C PHE A 304 -2.11 1.39 -20.63
N LEU A 305 -2.30 1.25 -19.31
CA LEU A 305 -2.18 2.36 -18.36
C LEU A 305 -0.77 2.94 -18.36
N TYR A 306 0.25 2.09 -18.41
CA TYR A 306 1.64 2.54 -18.50
C TYR A 306 1.90 3.40 -19.74
N ALA A 307 1.45 2.95 -20.91
CA ALA A 307 1.69 3.64 -22.16
C ALA A 307 0.86 4.92 -22.31
N ASN A 308 -0.39 4.92 -21.87
CA ASN A 308 -1.34 5.99 -22.16
C ASN A 308 -1.56 6.97 -20.99
N LEU A 309 -1.35 6.54 -19.74
CA LEU A 309 -1.53 7.35 -18.55
C LEU A 309 -0.19 7.79 -17.96
N TYR A 310 0.64 6.86 -17.48
CA TYR A 310 1.86 7.23 -16.74
C TYR A 310 2.94 7.87 -17.61
N ARG A 311 2.92 7.64 -18.92
CA ARG A 311 3.77 8.32 -19.91
C ARG A 311 3.16 9.58 -20.52
N HIS A 312 1.96 9.94 -20.10
CA HIS A 312 1.36 11.19 -20.57
C HIS A 312 2.21 12.39 -20.15
N TYR A 313 2.38 13.38 -21.05
CA TYR A 313 3.32 14.49 -20.85
C TYR A 313 3.05 15.31 -19.57
N HIS A 314 1.80 15.41 -19.12
CA HIS A 314 1.46 16.02 -17.83
C HIS A 314 2.11 15.29 -16.67
N ILE A 315 1.98 13.98 -16.60
CA ILE A 315 2.58 13.15 -15.54
C ILE A 315 4.11 13.22 -15.61
N VAL A 316 4.70 13.13 -16.81
CA VAL A 316 6.16 13.23 -16.98
C VAL A 316 6.71 14.57 -16.48
N ARG A 317 5.99 15.68 -16.70
CA ARG A 317 6.37 16.99 -16.15
C ARG A 317 6.32 17.03 -14.62
N GLN A 318 5.30 16.41 -14.02
CA GLN A 318 5.17 16.33 -12.56
C GLN A 318 6.31 15.49 -11.95
N VAL A 319 6.63 14.34 -12.57
CA VAL A 319 7.76 13.50 -12.18
C VAL A 319 9.09 14.27 -12.24
N ALA A 320 9.34 15.01 -13.31
CA ALA A 320 10.55 15.81 -13.45
C ALA A 320 10.64 16.94 -12.40
N LYS A 321 9.50 17.59 -12.08
CA LYS A 321 9.43 18.59 -11.01
C LYS A 321 9.69 17.97 -9.64
N ALA A 322 9.07 16.83 -9.34
CA ALA A 322 9.26 16.10 -8.08
C ALA A 322 10.74 15.71 -7.88
N LYS A 323 11.37 15.17 -8.94
CA LYS A 323 12.81 14.84 -8.93
C LYS A 323 13.64 16.06 -8.55
N HIS A 324 13.46 17.17 -9.25
CA HIS A 324 14.20 18.40 -8.98
C HIS A 324 14.03 18.89 -7.53
N VAL A 325 12.80 18.89 -7.01
CA VAL A 325 12.51 19.34 -5.64
C VAL A 325 13.21 18.47 -4.61
N LEU A 326 13.10 17.14 -4.73
CA LEU A 326 13.68 16.22 -3.77
C LEU A 326 15.22 16.20 -3.80
N GLU A 327 15.83 16.21 -4.99
CA GLU A 327 17.29 16.31 -5.14
C GLU A 327 17.84 17.56 -4.46
N ARG A 328 17.21 18.70 -4.69
CA ARG A 328 17.65 19.97 -4.11
C ARG A 328 17.47 20.03 -2.60
N LEU A 329 16.36 19.49 -2.07
CA LEU A 329 16.15 19.43 -0.63
C LEU A 329 17.17 18.50 0.04
N PHE A 330 17.42 17.32 -0.56
CA PHE A 330 18.40 16.37 -0.03
C PHE A 330 19.81 16.95 0.00
N GLU A 331 20.22 17.61 -1.09
CA GLU A 331 21.50 18.31 -1.18
C GLU A 331 21.62 19.39 -0.10
N ALA A 332 20.61 20.25 0.06
CA ALA A 332 20.62 21.33 1.03
C ALA A 332 20.75 20.80 2.48
N TYR A 333 19.97 19.80 2.86
CA TYR A 333 20.01 19.22 4.19
C TYR A 333 21.27 18.42 4.50
N THR A 334 21.88 17.78 3.48
CA THR A 334 23.13 17.05 3.68
C THR A 334 24.37 17.95 3.69
N GLN A 335 24.35 19.09 2.97
CA GLN A 335 25.42 20.09 2.99
C GLN A 335 25.35 21.02 4.21
N MET A 336 24.13 21.34 4.69
CA MET A 336 23.91 22.24 5.82
C MET A 336 22.90 21.61 6.80
N PRO A 337 23.34 20.65 7.63
CA PRO A 337 22.46 19.94 8.57
C PRO A 337 21.75 20.85 9.59
N GLU A 338 22.28 22.05 9.81
CA GLU A 338 21.69 23.06 10.67
C GLU A 338 20.33 23.58 10.15
N MET A 339 20.00 23.36 8.88
CA MET A 339 18.67 23.64 8.32
C MET A 339 17.59 22.64 8.79
N LEU A 340 18.00 21.48 9.30
CA LEU A 340 17.07 20.45 9.77
C LEU A 340 16.44 20.84 11.11
N PRO A 341 15.18 20.42 11.38
CA PRO A 341 14.57 20.56 12.69
C PRO A 341 15.41 19.87 13.79
N PRO A 342 15.45 20.42 15.03
CA PRO A 342 16.30 19.89 16.11
C PRO A 342 16.15 18.37 16.35
N GLY A 343 14.92 17.83 16.27
CA GLY A 343 14.71 16.40 16.43
C GLY A 343 15.33 15.55 15.32
N VAL A 344 15.47 16.10 14.10
CA VAL A 344 16.12 15.41 12.97
C VAL A 344 17.66 15.52 13.12
N GLN A 345 18.17 16.64 13.62
CA GLN A 345 19.60 16.78 13.94
C GLN A 345 20.02 15.75 15.00
N THR A 346 19.22 15.57 16.07
CA THR A 346 19.47 14.50 17.06
C THR A 346 19.44 13.10 16.42
N ALA A 347 18.48 12.83 15.55
CA ALA A 347 18.42 11.55 14.83
C ALA A 347 19.64 11.36 13.93
N ALA A 348 20.17 12.43 13.31
CA ALA A 348 21.38 12.39 12.50
C ALA A 348 22.64 12.01 13.31
N GLU A 349 22.73 12.44 14.58
CA GLU A 349 23.78 12.03 15.50
C GLU A 349 23.66 10.54 15.89
N GLU A 350 22.43 10.03 16.06
CA GLU A 350 22.17 8.63 16.46
C GLU A 350 22.33 7.62 15.31
N GLU A 351 21.84 7.96 14.12
CA GLU A 351 21.62 7.01 13.00
C GLU A 351 22.37 7.37 11.71
N GLY A 352 23.08 8.50 11.73
CA GLY A 352 23.78 9.03 10.56
C GLY A 352 22.94 10.01 9.74
N LEU A 353 23.62 11.03 9.21
CA LEU A 353 23.00 12.18 8.54
C LEU A 353 22.10 11.78 7.37
N PHE A 354 22.61 10.96 6.44
CA PHE A 354 21.87 10.60 5.23
C PHE A 354 20.59 9.83 5.54
N ARG A 355 20.62 8.92 6.53
CA ARG A 355 19.43 8.17 6.96
C ARG A 355 18.40 9.09 7.62
N ALA A 356 18.84 9.99 8.51
CA ALA A 356 17.94 10.94 9.15
C ALA A 356 17.30 11.92 8.16
N VAL A 357 18.06 12.40 7.17
CA VAL A 357 17.55 13.23 6.07
C VAL A 357 16.52 12.45 5.24
N CYS A 358 16.84 11.20 4.87
CA CYS A 358 15.94 10.35 4.11
C CYS A 358 14.62 10.10 4.85
N ASP A 359 14.67 9.73 6.15
CA ASP A 359 13.47 9.51 6.97
C ASP A 359 12.63 10.79 7.12
N TYR A 360 13.29 11.94 7.29
CA TYR A 360 12.61 13.23 7.34
C TYR A 360 11.88 13.56 6.04
N MET A 361 12.58 13.39 4.91
CA MET A 361 12.01 13.67 3.59
C MET A 361 10.92 12.66 3.22
N ALA A 362 11.10 11.38 3.48
CA ALA A 362 10.07 10.35 3.26
C ALA A 362 8.80 10.62 4.09
N GLY A 363 8.96 11.22 5.28
CA GLY A 363 7.86 11.63 6.13
C GLY A 363 7.11 12.88 5.67
N MET A 364 7.59 13.63 4.67
CA MET A 364 6.92 14.82 4.15
C MET A 364 5.66 14.44 3.36
N THR A 365 4.72 15.38 3.31
CA THR A 365 3.65 15.40 2.30
C THR A 365 4.13 16.14 1.06
N ASP A 366 3.47 15.97 -0.07
CA ASP A 366 3.81 16.66 -1.32
C ASP A 366 3.83 18.18 -1.13
N ARG A 367 2.79 18.69 -0.48
CA ARG A 367 2.67 20.11 -0.16
C ARG A 367 3.81 20.58 0.72
N TYR A 368 4.12 19.83 1.79
CA TYR A 368 5.19 20.22 2.71
C TYR A 368 6.56 20.25 2.01
N ALA A 369 6.84 19.27 1.13
CA ALA A 369 8.08 19.26 0.36
C ALA A 369 8.20 20.47 -0.60
N LEU A 370 7.10 20.88 -1.23
CA LEU A 370 7.06 22.08 -2.07
C LEU A 370 7.23 23.36 -1.25
N ASP A 371 6.57 23.45 -0.09
CA ASP A 371 6.68 24.60 0.82
C ASP A 371 8.12 24.73 1.37
N GLU A 372 8.76 23.62 1.75
CA GLU A 372 10.17 23.59 2.20
C GLU A 372 11.12 24.00 1.06
N TYR A 373 10.90 23.47 -0.13
CA TYR A 373 11.68 23.90 -1.30
C TYR A 373 11.58 25.42 -1.53
N ALA A 374 10.38 25.97 -1.48
CA ALA A 374 10.18 27.42 -1.64
C ALA A 374 10.86 28.22 -0.53
N ARG A 375 10.76 27.78 0.74
CA ARG A 375 11.43 28.45 1.88
C ARG A 375 12.94 28.50 1.77
N ILE A 376 13.56 27.46 1.22
CA ILE A 376 15.03 27.37 1.11
C ILE A 376 15.55 28.07 -0.16
N PHE A 377 14.85 27.96 -1.27
CA PHE A 377 15.37 28.34 -2.58
C PHE A 377 14.70 29.55 -3.22
N ASP A 378 13.51 29.96 -2.76
CA ASP A 378 12.88 31.20 -3.24
C ASP A 378 13.30 32.40 -2.36
N PRO A 379 14.13 33.32 -2.88
CA PRO A 379 14.59 34.49 -2.11
C PRO A 379 13.46 35.43 -1.72
N TYR A 380 12.29 35.31 -2.32
CA TYR A 380 11.09 36.10 -2.03
C TYR A 380 10.03 35.29 -1.27
N GLY A 381 10.25 33.99 -1.07
CA GLY A 381 9.39 33.11 -0.26
C GLY A 381 9.34 33.57 1.19
N ARG A 382 8.14 33.55 1.82
CA ARG A 382 7.93 33.87 3.24
C ARG A 382 7.76 32.60 4.06
#